data_65987adc20c34c1579af0c116b99ca19
#
_entry.id   65987adc20c34c1579af0c116b99ca19
#
_cell.length_a   1.000
_cell.length_b   1.000
_cell.length_c   1.000
_cell.angle_alpha   90.00
_cell.angle_beta   90.00
_cell.angle_gamma   90.00
#
_symmetry.space_group_name_H-M   'P 1'
#
loop_
_entity.id
_entity.type
_entity.pdbx_description
1 polymer ?
#
loop_
_entity_poly.entity_id
_entity_poly.type
_entity_poly.pdbx_seq_one_letter_code
_entity_poly.pdbx_strand_id
1 'polypeptide(L)'
;MQLQLICEVPERSEELQRIAKRWQLNHDANSPFALVLAAERLELRKTDEPKLGAIYVDWVSGAVAHRRKFGGGKGQAIAKAAGLNKGVTPTVLDGTAGLGRDAFVLASLGCKVQMVERHPVVAALLDDGLMRAKLDAEIGPWVSERVTLLHASSHSALQQLAQDAAFERPDVVYLDPMYPHPENKKKSALVKKEMRVFQSLVGADNDADGLLAPALLLATKRVVVKRPDYAEWLDEHKPSMAIETKKNRFDVYVIAAMGDSH
;
A
#
# COMPACT_ATOMS: atom_id res chain seq x y z
N MET A 1 -15.26 -12.74 -0.03
CA MET A 1 -14.43 -13.18 -1.17
C MET A 1 -14.19 -14.68 -1.07
N GLN A 2 -14.11 -15.39 -2.20
CA GLN A 2 -13.93 -16.85 -2.25
C GLN A 2 -12.50 -17.19 -2.72
N LEU A 3 -11.78 -18.03 -1.97
CA LEU A 3 -10.46 -18.55 -2.30
C LEU A 3 -10.18 -19.80 -1.46
N GLN A 4 -9.16 -20.58 -1.82
CA GLN A 4 -8.76 -21.70 -0.98
C GLN A 4 -8.21 -21.17 0.36
N LEU A 5 -8.65 -21.71 1.47
CA LEU A 5 -8.09 -21.45 2.81
C LEU A 5 -7.29 -22.69 3.22
N ILE A 6 -5.98 -22.56 3.37
CA ILE A 6 -5.05 -23.65 3.63
C ILE A 6 -4.24 -23.32 4.89
N CYS A 7 -4.20 -24.26 5.85
CA CYS A 7 -3.34 -24.16 7.01
C CYS A 7 -2.25 -25.24 6.92
N GLU A 8 -0.99 -24.83 6.81
CA GLU A 8 0.16 -25.77 6.78
C GLU A 8 0.59 -26.19 8.18
N VAL A 9 0.09 -25.53 9.23
CA VAL A 9 0.38 -25.82 10.63
C VAL A 9 -0.91 -26.19 11.33
N PRO A 10 -1.23 -27.48 11.50
CA PRO A 10 -2.54 -27.92 12.00
C PRO A 10 -2.97 -27.26 13.31
N GLU A 11 -2.02 -27.00 14.21
CA GLU A 11 -2.26 -26.37 15.51
C GLU A 11 -2.73 -24.91 15.40
N ARG A 12 -2.53 -24.27 14.24
CA ARG A 12 -2.96 -22.90 13.93
C ARG A 12 -4.26 -22.83 13.13
N SER A 13 -4.99 -23.92 12.98
CA SER A 13 -6.25 -23.97 12.20
C SER A 13 -7.30 -22.97 12.69
N GLU A 14 -7.43 -22.79 14.01
CA GLU A 14 -8.34 -21.80 14.59
C GLU A 14 -7.91 -20.37 14.28
N GLU A 15 -6.62 -20.12 14.15
CA GLU A 15 -6.10 -18.82 13.75
C GLU A 15 -6.51 -18.49 12.31
N LEU A 16 -6.37 -19.44 11.38
CA LEU A 16 -6.84 -19.26 10.01
C LEU A 16 -8.35 -18.98 9.96
N GLN A 17 -9.15 -19.66 10.77
CA GLN A 17 -10.59 -19.39 10.88
C GLN A 17 -10.88 -17.98 11.38
N ARG A 18 -10.14 -17.49 12.39
CA ARG A 18 -10.27 -16.10 12.88
C ARG A 18 -9.89 -15.08 11.80
N ILE A 19 -8.83 -15.33 11.05
CA ILE A 19 -8.42 -14.49 9.90
C ILE A 19 -9.54 -14.48 8.86
N ALA A 20 -10.03 -15.64 8.45
CA ALA A 20 -11.09 -15.75 7.45
C ALA A 20 -12.36 -15.01 7.87
N LYS A 21 -12.77 -15.15 9.12
CA LYS A 21 -13.94 -14.44 9.68
C LYS A 21 -13.72 -12.92 9.70
N ARG A 22 -12.57 -12.46 10.18
CA ARG A 22 -12.23 -11.03 10.27
C ARG A 22 -12.28 -10.36 8.92
N TRP A 23 -11.74 -11.03 7.89
CA TRP A 23 -11.62 -10.48 6.54
C TRP A 23 -12.74 -10.95 5.58
N GLN A 24 -13.78 -11.61 6.10
CA GLN A 24 -14.93 -12.09 5.35
C GLN A 24 -14.53 -12.95 4.14
N LEU A 25 -13.59 -13.87 4.36
CA LEU A 25 -13.07 -14.80 3.38
C LEU A 25 -13.79 -16.16 3.50
N ASN A 26 -14.24 -16.70 2.37
CA ASN A 26 -14.91 -17.99 2.32
C ASN A 26 -14.05 -19.01 1.57
N HIS A 27 -14.01 -20.23 2.05
CA HIS A 27 -13.29 -21.32 1.39
C HIS A 27 -13.99 -21.72 0.09
N ASP A 28 -13.22 -21.81 -0.99
CA ASP A 28 -13.61 -22.36 -2.28
C ASP A 28 -12.45 -23.19 -2.82
N ALA A 29 -12.61 -24.52 -2.80
CA ALA A 29 -11.59 -25.47 -3.25
C ALA A 29 -11.23 -25.33 -4.74
N ASN A 30 -12.11 -24.72 -5.54
CA ASN A 30 -11.91 -24.55 -6.99
C ASN A 30 -11.23 -23.21 -7.35
N SER A 31 -11.02 -22.33 -6.39
CA SER A 31 -10.37 -21.05 -6.63
C SER A 31 -8.90 -21.27 -7.10
N PRO A 32 -8.43 -20.52 -8.10
CA PRO A 32 -7.01 -20.53 -8.49
C PRO A 32 -6.12 -19.80 -7.49
N PHE A 33 -6.69 -19.18 -6.45
CA PHE A 33 -5.96 -18.50 -5.40
C PHE A 33 -6.14 -19.21 -4.06
N ALA A 34 -5.06 -19.29 -3.29
CA ALA A 34 -5.07 -19.80 -1.93
C ALA A 34 -4.47 -18.77 -0.95
N LEU A 35 -5.17 -18.51 0.16
CA LEU A 35 -4.61 -17.89 1.33
C LEU A 35 -4.08 -18.98 2.24
N VAL A 36 -2.78 -18.99 2.44
CA VAL A 36 -2.06 -20.05 3.15
C VAL A 36 -1.48 -19.49 4.44
N LEU A 37 -1.89 -20.07 5.56
CA LEU A 37 -1.22 -19.84 6.84
C LEU A 37 -0.05 -20.83 6.94
N ALA A 38 1.14 -20.34 6.57
CA ALA A 38 2.40 -21.05 6.66
C ALA A 38 2.98 -20.95 8.10
N ALA A 39 4.12 -21.61 8.35
CA ALA A 39 4.72 -21.63 9.68
C ALA A 39 5.02 -20.23 10.23
N GLU A 40 5.53 -19.32 9.39
CA GLU A 40 6.02 -18.02 9.83
C GLU A 40 5.11 -16.84 9.47
N ARG A 41 4.19 -17.01 8.49
CA ARG A 41 3.43 -15.89 7.92
C ARG A 41 2.22 -16.34 7.12
N LEU A 42 1.39 -15.36 6.79
CA LEU A 42 0.29 -15.50 5.85
C LEU A 42 0.79 -15.24 4.42
N GLU A 43 0.38 -16.10 3.47
CA GLU A 43 0.81 -16.04 2.08
C GLU A 43 -0.38 -16.14 1.13
N LEU A 44 -0.33 -15.40 0.02
CA LEU A 44 -1.18 -15.63 -1.14
C LEU A 44 -0.42 -16.45 -2.18
N ARG A 45 -1.00 -17.56 -2.61
CA ARG A 45 -0.44 -18.41 -3.65
C ARG A 45 -1.42 -18.56 -4.81
N LYS A 46 -0.90 -18.60 -6.03
CA LYS A 46 -1.66 -18.94 -7.24
C LYS A 46 -1.47 -20.42 -7.53
N THR A 47 -2.51 -21.21 -7.29
CA THR A 47 -2.42 -22.69 -7.25
C THR A 47 -2.29 -23.31 -8.63
N ASP A 48 -2.82 -22.65 -9.66
CA ASP A 48 -2.68 -23.05 -11.08
C ASP A 48 -1.35 -22.60 -11.72
N GLU A 49 -0.58 -21.72 -11.05
CA GLU A 49 0.75 -21.27 -11.47
C GLU A 49 1.77 -21.32 -10.31
N PRO A 50 2.09 -22.50 -9.75
CA PRO A 50 2.90 -22.60 -8.52
C PRO A 50 4.34 -22.05 -8.67
N LYS A 51 4.84 -21.95 -9.92
CA LYS A 51 6.17 -21.36 -10.21
C LYS A 51 6.23 -19.84 -9.98
N LEU A 52 5.10 -19.17 -9.75
CA LEU A 52 5.10 -17.73 -9.49
C LEU A 52 5.63 -17.38 -8.11
N GLY A 53 5.63 -18.31 -7.17
CA GLY A 53 6.00 -18.12 -5.78
C GLY A 53 4.86 -17.49 -4.96
N ALA A 54 5.05 -17.46 -3.66
CA ALA A 54 4.10 -16.87 -2.73
C ALA A 54 4.24 -15.33 -2.68
N ILE A 55 3.11 -14.65 -2.48
CA ILE A 55 3.06 -13.22 -2.16
C ILE A 55 2.79 -13.06 -0.67
N TYR A 56 3.58 -12.25 -0.01
CA TYR A 56 3.45 -11.94 1.40
C TYR A 56 4.02 -10.56 1.69
N VAL A 57 3.71 -9.99 2.84
CA VAL A 57 4.29 -8.75 3.32
C VAL A 57 5.45 -9.07 4.26
N ASP A 58 6.62 -8.53 3.98
CA ASP A 58 7.79 -8.62 4.85
C ASP A 58 8.50 -7.26 4.93
N TRP A 59 8.42 -6.64 6.11
CA TRP A 59 9.06 -5.35 6.39
C TRP A 59 10.34 -5.51 7.23
N VAL A 60 10.56 -6.69 7.78
CA VAL A 60 11.69 -6.98 8.67
C VAL A 60 12.92 -7.37 7.86
N SER A 61 12.75 -8.11 6.78
CA SER A 61 13.85 -8.66 5.98
C SER A 61 13.75 -8.32 4.48
N GLY A 62 14.68 -8.83 3.69
CA GLY A 62 14.65 -8.76 2.24
C GLY A 62 14.80 -7.35 1.65
N ALA A 63 14.16 -7.13 0.50
CA ALA A 63 14.32 -5.92 -0.31
C ALA A 63 13.80 -4.65 0.39
N VAL A 64 12.76 -4.76 1.20
CA VAL A 64 12.16 -3.63 1.91
C VAL A 64 13.08 -3.16 3.04
N ALA A 65 13.61 -4.08 3.83
CA ALA A 65 14.60 -3.76 4.87
C ALA A 65 15.89 -3.19 4.27
N HIS A 66 16.36 -3.73 3.14
CA HIS A 66 17.51 -3.19 2.41
C HIS A 66 17.24 -1.76 1.94
N ARG A 67 16.06 -1.48 1.35
CA ARG A 67 15.67 -0.12 0.92
C ARG A 67 15.63 0.85 2.10
N ARG A 68 15.16 0.43 3.27
CA ARG A 68 15.17 1.24 4.49
C ARG A 68 16.59 1.64 4.88
N LYS A 69 17.52 0.69 4.87
CA LYS A 69 18.93 0.92 5.31
C LYS A 69 19.76 1.68 4.27
N PHE A 70 19.55 1.43 2.98
CA PHE A 70 20.44 1.87 1.90
C PHE A 70 19.76 2.63 0.77
N GLY A 71 18.45 2.86 0.82
CA GLY A 71 17.64 3.42 -0.27
C GLY A 71 17.74 4.94 -0.45
N GLY A 72 18.65 5.64 0.21
CA GLY A 72 18.85 7.09 0.02
C GLY A 72 17.99 8.00 0.91
N GLY A 73 17.29 7.46 1.91
CA GLY A 73 16.58 8.23 2.94
C GLY A 73 15.63 9.29 2.37
N LYS A 74 15.68 10.51 2.90
CA LYS A 74 14.86 11.65 2.45
C LYS A 74 15.19 12.13 1.03
N GLY A 75 16.28 11.66 0.42
CA GLY A 75 16.64 11.93 -0.98
C GLY A 75 15.81 11.16 -2.00
N GLN A 76 15.03 10.15 -1.58
CA GLN A 76 14.15 9.40 -2.47
C GLN A 76 13.04 10.28 -3.07
N ALA A 77 12.67 9.99 -4.32
CA ALA A 77 11.62 10.75 -5.03
C ALA A 77 10.29 10.80 -4.26
N ILE A 78 9.87 9.66 -3.66
CA ILE A 78 8.66 9.60 -2.85
C ILE A 78 8.74 10.52 -1.63
N ALA A 79 9.89 10.59 -0.95
CA ALA A 79 10.07 11.46 0.20
C ALA A 79 9.99 12.95 -0.20
N LYS A 80 10.63 13.31 -1.31
CA LYS A 80 10.55 14.67 -1.87
C LYS A 80 9.12 15.03 -2.29
N ALA A 81 8.41 14.09 -2.94
CA ALA A 81 7.02 14.27 -3.35
C ALA A 81 6.11 14.49 -2.14
N ALA A 82 6.26 13.68 -1.09
CA ALA A 82 5.55 13.84 0.17
C ALA A 82 5.97 15.09 0.98
N GLY A 83 7.02 15.79 0.56
CA GLY A 83 7.45 17.04 1.19
C GLY A 83 8.34 16.86 2.41
N LEU A 84 8.94 15.67 2.60
CA LEU A 84 9.92 15.47 3.66
C LEU A 84 11.18 16.29 3.38
N ASN A 85 11.57 17.08 4.35
CA ASN A 85 12.83 17.83 4.33
C ASN A 85 13.43 17.92 5.74
N LYS A 86 14.47 18.73 5.94
CA LYS A 86 15.01 19.00 7.28
C LYS A 86 13.95 19.77 8.08
N GLY A 87 13.55 19.23 9.22
CA GLY A 87 12.57 19.84 10.13
C GLY A 87 11.10 19.54 9.81
N VAL A 88 10.78 18.94 8.65
CA VAL A 88 9.40 18.61 8.27
C VAL A 88 9.24 17.10 8.11
N THR A 89 8.27 16.54 8.84
CA THR A 89 7.88 15.13 8.76
C THR A 89 6.35 15.06 8.72
N PRO A 90 5.74 15.00 7.51
CA PRO A 90 4.30 15.08 7.36
C PRO A 90 3.58 13.84 7.88
N THR A 91 2.33 14.01 8.28
CA THR A 91 1.37 12.92 8.42
C THR A 91 0.86 12.52 7.03
N VAL A 92 0.70 11.21 6.79
CA VAL A 92 0.36 10.67 5.47
C VAL A 92 -0.83 9.71 5.59
N LEU A 93 -1.82 9.87 4.72
CA LEU A 93 -2.80 8.83 4.44
C LEU A 93 -2.45 8.21 3.08
N ASP A 94 -2.07 6.92 3.10
CA ASP A 94 -1.89 6.13 1.88
C ASP A 94 -3.24 5.51 1.50
N GLY A 95 -3.90 6.12 0.51
CA GLY A 95 -5.24 5.73 0.08
C GLY A 95 -5.29 4.45 -0.77
N THR A 96 -4.14 3.89 -1.16
CA THR A 96 -4.03 2.73 -2.06
C THR A 96 -2.88 1.82 -1.63
N ALA A 97 -2.88 1.40 -0.38
CA ALA A 97 -1.71 0.84 0.28
C ALA A 97 -1.13 -0.43 -0.36
N GLY A 98 -1.97 -1.31 -0.92
CA GLY A 98 -1.52 -2.57 -1.50
C GLY A 98 -0.71 -3.40 -0.49
N LEU A 99 0.54 -3.76 -0.84
CA LEU A 99 1.45 -4.47 0.07
C LEU A 99 2.23 -3.53 1.02
N GLY A 100 1.87 -2.26 1.12
CA GLY A 100 2.41 -1.30 2.07
C GLY A 100 3.86 -0.88 1.86
N ARG A 101 4.42 -1.09 0.67
CA ARG A 101 5.85 -0.83 0.41
C ARG A 101 6.23 0.64 0.49
N ASP A 102 5.40 1.51 -0.08
CA ASP A 102 5.63 2.95 -0.07
C ASP A 102 5.25 3.56 1.29
N ALA A 103 4.17 3.09 1.92
CA ALA A 103 3.80 3.41 3.29
C ALA A 103 4.93 3.11 4.28
N PHE A 104 5.54 1.92 4.18
CA PHE A 104 6.67 1.54 5.02
C PHE A 104 7.89 2.45 4.84
N VAL A 105 8.21 2.83 3.58
CA VAL A 105 9.31 3.78 3.31
C VAL A 105 9.04 5.12 4.00
N LEU A 106 7.84 5.69 3.85
CA LEU A 106 7.48 6.96 4.48
C LEU A 106 7.53 6.86 6.01
N ALA A 107 7.00 5.78 6.60
CA ALA A 107 7.03 5.55 8.04
C ALA A 107 8.47 5.38 8.57
N SER A 108 9.35 4.70 7.82
CA SER A 108 10.76 4.54 8.18
C SER A 108 11.53 5.87 8.17
N LEU A 109 11.04 6.87 7.45
CA LEU A 109 11.58 8.23 7.40
C LEU A 109 10.99 9.16 8.47
N GLY A 110 10.08 8.64 9.30
CA GLY A 110 9.50 9.34 10.45
C GLY A 110 8.02 9.72 10.30
N CYS A 111 7.40 9.57 9.12
CA CYS A 111 6.00 9.91 8.92
C CYS A 111 5.08 9.01 9.76
N LYS A 112 4.02 9.57 10.31
CA LYS A 112 2.85 8.79 10.73
C LYS A 112 2.04 8.47 9.47
N VAL A 113 1.77 7.19 9.23
CA VAL A 113 1.12 6.72 8.01
C VAL A 113 -0.12 5.90 8.36
N GLN A 114 -1.27 6.34 7.90
CA GLN A 114 -2.47 5.53 7.87
C GLN A 114 -2.63 4.92 6.49
N MET A 115 -2.66 3.59 6.41
CA MET A 115 -2.89 2.83 5.19
C MET A 115 -4.36 2.53 5.00
N VAL A 116 -4.88 2.68 3.78
CA VAL A 116 -6.22 2.25 3.38
C VAL A 116 -6.06 1.16 2.31
N GLU A 117 -6.68 0.00 2.55
CA GLU A 117 -6.69 -1.11 1.59
C GLU A 117 -8.11 -1.67 1.46
N ARG A 118 -8.59 -1.77 0.21
CA ARG A 118 -9.95 -2.22 -0.09
C ARG A 118 -10.11 -3.72 -0.24
N HIS A 119 -9.06 -4.39 -0.72
CA HIS A 119 -9.15 -5.80 -1.04
C HIS A 119 -8.91 -6.66 0.21
N PRO A 120 -9.87 -7.49 0.64
CA PRO A 120 -9.78 -8.16 1.94
C PRO A 120 -8.60 -9.12 2.07
N VAL A 121 -8.18 -9.80 0.98
CA VAL A 121 -7.01 -10.68 1.00
C VAL A 121 -5.73 -9.86 1.14
N VAL A 122 -5.62 -8.74 0.44
CA VAL A 122 -4.46 -7.86 0.52
C VAL A 122 -4.36 -7.21 1.90
N ALA A 123 -5.50 -6.76 2.44
CA ALA A 123 -5.57 -6.24 3.80
C ALA A 123 -5.18 -7.30 4.86
N ALA A 124 -5.56 -8.57 4.66
CA ALA A 124 -5.15 -9.67 5.55
C ALA A 124 -3.63 -9.90 5.51
N LEU A 125 -3.02 -9.90 4.32
CA LEU A 125 -1.55 -10.02 4.16
C LEU A 125 -0.82 -8.83 4.78
N LEU A 126 -1.36 -7.62 4.60
CA LEU A 126 -0.78 -6.39 5.12
C LEU A 126 -0.88 -6.34 6.65
N ASP A 127 -2.00 -6.77 7.22
CA ASP A 127 -2.20 -6.90 8.68
C ASP A 127 -1.23 -7.90 9.29
N ASP A 128 -1.05 -9.09 8.67
CA ASP A 128 -0.07 -10.10 9.11
C ASP A 128 1.35 -9.54 9.09
N GLY A 129 1.75 -8.89 7.98
CA GLY A 129 3.08 -8.27 7.87
C GLY A 129 3.29 -7.14 8.88
N LEU A 130 2.27 -6.32 9.13
CA LEU A 130 2.29 -5.25 10.12
C LEU A 130 2.42 -5.82 11.54
N MET A 131 1.68 -6.88 11.87
CA MET A 131 1.78 -7.53 13.18
C MET A 131 3.18 -8.11 13.41
N ARG A 132 3.76 -8.81 12.43
CA ARG A 132 5.14 -9.31 12.51
C ARG A 132 6.16 -8.19 12.66
N ALA A 133 5.99 -7.09 11.92
CA ALA A 133 6.85 -5.92 12.02
C ALA A 133 6.79 -5.26 13.40
N LYS A 134 5.61 -5.21 14.04
CA LYS A 134 5.46 -4.67 15.40
C LYS A 134 6.16 -5.51 16.48
N LEU A 135 6.34 -6.80 16.23
CA LEU A 135 7.04 -7.72 17.14
C LEU A 135 8.57 -7.71 16.95
N ASP A 136 9.07 -7.11 15.87
CA ASP A 136 10.50 -7.04 15.60
C ASP A 136 11.22 -6.09 16.55
N ALA A 137 12.39 -6.50 17.05
CA ALA A 137 13.13 -5.74 18.04
C ALA A 137 13.70 -4.40 17.50
N GLU A 138 14.02 -4.32 16.20
CA GLU A 138 14.62 -3.12 15.57
C GLU A 138 13.54 -2.11 15.13
N ILE A 139 12.50 -2.59 14.47
CA ILE A 139 11.51 -1.71 13.84
C ILE A 139 10.19 -1.62 14.61
N GLY A 140 9.88 -2.59 15.46
CA GLY A 140 8.60 -2.70 16.16
C GLY A 140 8.17 -1.46 16.93
N PRO A 141 9.05 -0.81 17.70
CA PRO A 141 8.69 0.40 18.45
C PRO A 141 8.11 1.51 17.57
N TRP A 142 8.82 1.89 16.51
CA TRP A 142 8.36 2.96 15.64
C TRP A 142 7.24 2.53 14.66
N VAL A 143 7.19 1.25 14.25
CA VAL A 143 6.06 0.74 13.45
C VAL A 143 4.77 0.83 14.25
N SER A 144 4.80 0.44 15.51
CA SER A 144 3.63 0.48 16.41
C SER A 144 3.11 1.90 16.62
N GLU A 145 4.02 2.88 16.69
CA GLU A 145 3.67 4.30 16.85
C GLU A 145 3.14 4.94 15.58
N ARG A 146 3.70 4.56 14.42
CA ARG A 146 3.55 5.35 13.19
C ARG A 146 2.64 4.75 12.15
N VAL A 147 2.34 3.44 12.21
CA VAL A 147 1.63 2.77 11.11
C VAL A 147 0.32 2.15 11.59
N THR A 148 -0.75 2.54 10.90
CA THR A 148 -2.09 1.97 11.11
C THR A 148 -2.67 1.48 9.79
N LEU A 149 -3.61 0.53 9.85
CA LEU A 149 -4.32 -0.02 8.70
C LEU A 149 -5.83 0.13 8.88
N LEU A 150 -6.48 0.68 7.86
CA LEU A 150 -7.93 0.75 7.69
C LEU A 150 -8.34 -0.11 6.49
N HIS A 151 -9.17 -1.11 6.71
CA HIS A 151 -9.80 -1.88 5.63
C HIS A 151 -11.07 -1.17 5.18
N ALA A 152 -11.00 -0.50 4.06
CA ALA A 152 -12.12 0.22 3.48
C ALA A 152 -11.90 0.45 1.97
N SER A 153 -12.96 0.75 1.23
CA SER A 153 -12.84 1.34 -0.09
C SER A 153 -12.17 2.70 0.00
N SER A 154 -11.16 2.95 -0.81
CA SER A 154 -10.45 4.23 -0.86
C SER A 154 -11.39 5.41 -1.09
N HIS A 155 -12.35 5.27 -2.02
CA HIS A 155 -13.37 6.30 -2.28
C HIS A 155 -14.21 6.63 -1.04
N SER A 156 -14.76 5.58 -0.40
CA SER A 156 -15.57 5.76 0.80
C SER A 156 -14.75 6.33 1.96
N ALA A 157 -13.54 5.82 2.17
CA ALA A 157 -12.66 6.29 3.25
C ALA A 157 -12.28 7.76 3.08
N LEU A 158 -11.82 8.17 1.88
CA LEU A 158 -11.45 9.56 1.62
C LEU A 158 -12.62 10.52 1.82
N GLN A 159 -13.82 10.15 1.34
CA GLN A 159 -15.02 10.98 1.49
C GLN A 159 -15.47 11.08 2.95
N GLN A 160 -15.54 9.96 3.66
CA GLN A 160 -15.98 9.93 5.06
C GLN A 160 -15.01 10.68 5.98
N LEU A 161 -13.71 10.44 5.82
CA LEU A 161 -12.68 11.11 6.61
C LEU A 161 -12.62 12.62 6.33
N ALA A 162 -12.90 13.05 5.09
CA ALA A 162 -12.97 14.48 4.77
C ALA A 162 -14.17 15.20 5.40
N GLN A 163 -15.24 14.46 5.72
CA GLN A 163 -16.46 14.98 6.35
C GLN A 163 -16.45 14.84 7.89
N ASP A 164 -15.58 14.00 8.43
CA ASP A 164 -15.46 13.79 9.87
C ASP A 164 -14.69 14.94 10.53
N ALA A 165 -15.41 15.81 11.24
CA ALA A 165 -14.82 16.95 11.95
C ALA A 165 -13.89 16.52 13.11
N ALA A 166 -14.02 15.29 13.62
CA ALA A 166 -13.17 14.75 14.67
C ALA A 166 -11.88 14.11 14.13
N PHE A 167 -11.81 13.85 12.83
CA PHE A 167 -10.65 13.25 12.20
C PHE A 167 -9.54 14.28 11.97
N GLU A 168 -8.34 14.00 12.49
CA GLU A 168 -7.16 14.82 12.23
C GLU A 168 -6.70 14.62 10.78
N ARG A 169 -6.94 15.63 9.96
CA ARG A 169 -6.67 15.57 8.52
C ARG A 169 -5.17 15.45 8.25
N PRO A 170 -4.75 14.54 7.36
CA PRO A 170 -3.34 14.34 7.05
C PRO A 170 -2.77 15.54 6.27
N ASP A 171 -1.46 15.77 6.44
CA ASP A 171 -0.74 16.74 5.59
C ASP A 171 -0.74 16.28 4.15
N VAL A 172 -0.58 14.97 3.93
CA VAL A 172 -0.43 14.37 2.60
C VAL A 172 -1.41 13.22 2.42
N VAL A 173 -2.12 13.22 1.30
CA VAL A 173 -2.76 12.01 0.77
C VAL A 173 -1.89 11.47 -0.35
N TYR A 174 -1.46 10.21 -0.21
CA TYR A 174 -0.67 9.47 -1.19
C TYR A 174 -1.55 8.45 -1.93
N LEU A 175 -1.43 8.41 -3.25
CA LEU A 175 -2.18 7.50 -4.12
C LEU A 175 -1.22 6.82 -5.11
N ASP A 176 -1.30 5.48 -5.19
CA ASP A 176 -0.63 4.64 -6.21
C ASP A 176 -1.64 3.66 -6.80
N PRO A 177 -2.72 4.17 -7.45
CA PRO A 177 -3.74 3.30 -8.02
C PRO A 177 -3.14 2.44 -9.12
N MET A 178 -3.65 1.21 -9.26
CA MET A 178 -3.15 0.26 -10.23
C MET A 178 -3.54 0.67 -11.65
N TYR A 179 -2.57 1.25 -12.37
CA TYR A 179 -2.75 1.68 -13.73
C TYR A 179 -2.74 0.49 -14.70
N PRO A 180 -3.68 0.43 -15.65
CA PRO A 180 -3.67 -0.62 -16.66
C PRO A 180 -2.41 -0.51 -17.53
N HIS A 181 -1.59 -1.57 -17.53
CA HIS A 181 -0.40 -1.59 -18.35
C HIS A 181 -0.75 -1.92 -19.81
N PRO A 182 -0.21 -1.18 -20.79
CA PRO A 182 -0.36 -1.56 -22.19
C PRO A 182 0.26 -2.94 -22.44
N GLU A 183 -0.45 -3.80 -23.17
CA GLU A 183 -0.12 -5.23 -23.38
C GLU A 183 1.25 -5.48 -24.02
N ASN A 184 1.87 -4.48 -24.66
CA ASN A 184 2.98 -4.63 -25.62
C ASN A 184 4.39 -4.33 -25.09
N LYS A 185 4.64 -4.08 -23.80
CA LYS A 185 6.02 -3.86 -23.31
C LYS A 185 6.66 -5.15 -22.78
N LYS A 186 7.72 -5.62 -23.47
CA LYS A 186 8.59 -6.74 -23.04
C LYS A 186 9.18 -6.46 -21.65
N LYS A 187 8.97 -7.35 -20.75
CA LYS A 187 8.96 -7.18 -19.29
C LYS A 187 10.19 -7.78 -18.61
N SER A 188 10.71 -7.12 -17.54
CA SER A 188 11.75 -7.69 -16.66
C SER A 188 11.13 -8.73 -15.70
N ALA A 189 11.73 -9.93 -15.55
CA ALA A 189 10.96 -11.15 -15.26
C ALA A 189 10.43 -11.34 -13.82
N LEU A 190 11.04 -10.80 -12.75
CA LEU A 190 10.66 -11.16 -11.38
C LEU A 190 9.64 -10.19 -10.71
N VAL A 191 9.86 -8.89 -10.81
CA VAL A 191 8.90 -7.88 -10.28
C VAL A 191 7.53 -8.02 -10.93
N LYS A 192 7.48 -8.65 -12.10
CA LYS A 192 6.28 -8.83 -12.90
C LYS A 192 5.46 -10.06 -12.57
N LYS A 193 6.07 -11.10 -11.99
CA LYS A 193 5.33 -12.30 -11.57
C LYS A 193 4.40 -11.94 -10.39
N GLU A 194 4.96 -11.33 -9.36
CA GLU A 194 4.23 -10.89 -8.18
C GLU A 194 3.10 -9.91 -8.57
N MET A 195 3.41 -8.90 -9.40
CA MET A 195 2.41 -7.93 -9.86
C MET A 195 1.34 -8.56 -10.76
N ARG A 196 1.65 -9.58 -11.57
CA ARG A 196 0.64 -10.29 -12.34
C ARG A 196 -0.34 -11.06 -11.47
N VAL A 197 0.15 -11.76 -10.45
CA VAL A 197 -0.70 -12.46 -9.49
C VAL A 197 -1.58 -11.45 -8.76
N PHE A 198 -0.99 -10.34 -8.32
CA PHE A 198 -1.70 -9.27 -7.65
C PHE A 198 -2.79 -8.66 -8.54
N GLN A 199 -2.46 -8.30 -9.78
CA GLN A 199 -3.43 -7.78 -10.75
C GLN A 199 -4.54 -8.79 -11.10
N SER A 200 -4.21 -10.08 -11.19
CA SER A 200 -5.22 -11.10 -11.47
C SER A 200 -6.18 -11.33 -10.30
N LEU A 201 -5.76 -11.03 -9.07
CA LEU A 201 -6.60 -11.10 -7.87
C LEU A 201 -7.45 -9.83 -7.69
N VAL A 202 -6.82 -8.67 -7.79
CA VAL A 202 -7.40 -7.36 -7.40
C VAL A 202 -8.10 -6.68 -8.59
N GLY A 203 -7.63 -6.95 -9.82
CA GLY A 203 -8.05 -6.23 -11.03
C GLY A 203 -7.32 -4.89 -11.19
N ALA A 204 -7.71 -4.12 -12.21
CA ALA A 204 -7.25 -2.74 -12.40
C ALA A 204 -8.19 -1.77 -11.66
N ASP A 205 -7.64 -0.64 -11.22
CA ASP A 205 -8.40 0.44 -10.58
C ASP A 205 -9.03 1.34 -11.66
N ASN A 206 -10.07 0.83 -12.33
CA ASN A 206 -10.78 1.58 -13.39
C ASN A 206 -11.53 2.80 -12.85
N ASP A 207 -11.71 2.89 -11.56
CA ASP A 207 -12.36 3.96 -10.82
C ASP A 207 -11.36 4.96 -10.18
N ALA A 208 -10.07 4.84 -10.53
CA ALA A 208 -8.99 5.61 -9.89
C ALA A 208 -9.16 7.13 -10.02
N ASP A 209 -9.69 7.62 -11.13
CA ASP A 209 -9.89 9.06 -11.37
C ASP A 209 -10.77 9.70 -10.28
N GLY A 210 -11.80 9.00 -9.83
CA GLY A 210 -12.66 9.47 -8.73
C GLY A 210 -11.98 9.61 -7.37
N LEU A 211 -10.69 9.21 -7.21
CA LEU A 211 -9.94 9.38 -5.96
C LEU A 211 -9.35 10.78 -5.79
N LEU A 212 -9.10 11.52 -6.88
CA LEU A 212 -8.37 12.79 -6.79
C LEU A 212 -9.17 13.86 -6.04
N ALA A 213 -10.42 14.10 -6.40
CA ALA A 213 -11.23 15.14 -5.77
C ALA A 213 -11.39 14.95 -4.25
N PRO A 214 -11.79 13.77 -3.72
CA PRO A 214 -11.87 13.57 -2.27
C PRO A 214 -10.48 13.61 -1.60
N ALA A 215 -9.39 13.21 -2.27
CA ALA A 215 -8.06 13.33 -1.75
C ALA A 215 -7.63 14.80 -1.57
N LEU A 216 -7.96 15.67 -2.55
CA LEU A 216 -7.70 17.10 -2.47
C LEU A 216 -8.52 17.78 -1.35
N LEU A 217 -9.74 17.31 -1.10
CA LEU A 217 -10.56 17.80 0.01
C LEU A 217 -10.00 17.35 1.38
N LEU A 218 -9.41 16.15 1.45
CA LEU A 218 -8.92 15.58 2.71
C LEU A 218 -7.54 16.10 3.10
N ALA A 219 -6.60 16.20 2.16
CA ALA A 219 -5.23 16.64 2.43
C ALA A 219 -5.17 18.10 2.85
N THR A 220 -4.31 18.43 3.84
CA THR A 220 -4.10 19.82 4.26
C THR A 220 -2.99 20.52 3.49
N LYS A 221 -2.00 19.77 2.98
CA LYS A 221 -0.82 20.34 2.32
C LYS A 221 -0.68 19.93 0.86
N ARG A 222 -0.85 18.64 0.52
CA ARG A 222 -0.74 18.15 -0.85
C ARG A 222 -1.33 16.77 -1.07
N VAL A 223 -1.65 16.49 -2.33
CA VAL A 223 -1.89 15.13 -2.79
C VAL A 223 -0.72 14.69 -3.66
N VAL A 224 -0.27 13.46 -3.50
CA VAL A 224 0.81 12.85 -4.28
C VAL A 224 0.25 11.63 -5.00
N VAL A 225 0.33 11.61 -6.32
CA VAL A 225 -0.11 10.48 -7.14
C VAL A 225 1.08 9.87 -7.85
N LYS A 226 1.36 8.61 -7.60
CA LYS A 226 2.39 7.88 -8.32
C LYS A 226 1.81 7.29 -9.59
N ARG A 227 2.49 7.52 -10.71
CA ARG A 227 2.07 7.08 -12.04
C ARG A 227 3.25 6.48 -12.80
N PRO A 228 3.03 5.56 -13.73
CA PRO A 228 4.03 5.29 -14.77
C PRO A 228 4.39 6.58 -15.51
N ASP A 229 5.62 6.68 -15.99
CA ASP A 229 6.13 7.87 -16.70
C ASP A 229 5.32 8.27 -17.95
N TYR A 230 4.66 7.30 -18.57
CA TYR A 230 3.84 7.47 -19.78
C TYR A 230 2.34 7.65 -19.50
N ALA A 231 1.90 7.57 -18.24
CA ALA A 231 0.47 7.61 -17.93
C ALA A 231 -0.09 9.05 -17.98
N GLU A 232 -1.34 9.18 -18.38
CA GLU A 232 -2.09 10.44 -18.26
C GLU A 232 -2.16 10.89 -16.80
N TRP A 233 -2.44 12.14 -16.56
CA TRP A 233 -2.69 12.65 -15.21
C TRP A 233 -3.98 12.04 -14.64
N LEU A 234 -4.02 11.87 -13.32
CA LEU A 234 -5.21 11.37 -12.66
C LEU A 234 -6.35 12.38 -12.85
N ASP A 235 -7.53 11.88 -13.28
CA ASP A 235 -8.71 12.70 -13.57
C ASP A 235 -8.40 13.84 -14.57
N GLU A 236 -7.47 13.61 -15.52
CA GLU A 236 -7.00 14.60 -16.49
C GLU A 236 -6.52 15.94 -15.86
N HIS A 237 -6.39 15.98 -14.53
CA HIS A 237 -6.05 17.17 -13.77
C HIS A 237 -4.54 17.38 -13.72
N LYS A 238 -4.07 18.52 -14.28
CA LYS A 238 -2.63 18.85 -14.29
C LYS A 238 -2.09 19.09 -12.88
N PRO A 239 -1.03 18.38 -12.45
CA PRO A 239 -0.41 18.60 -11.15
C PRO A 239 0.32 19.95 -11.07
N SER A 240 0.53 20.46 -9.86
CA SER A 240 1.32 21.66 -9.59
C SER A 240 2.80 21.47 -9.96
N MET A 241 3.31 20.24 -9.77
CA MET A 241 4.66 19.82 -10.14
C MET A 241 4.73 18.31 -10.29
N ALA A 242 5.76 17.82 -10.98
CA ALA A 242 6.05 16.39 -11.10
C ALA A 242 7.50 16.09 -10.74
N ILE A 243 7.73 14.93 -10.10
CA ILE A 243 9.07 14.42 -9.81
C ILE A 243 9.24 13.11 -10.60
N GLU A 244 10.05 13.17 -11.63
CA GLU A 244 10.29 12.05 -12.53
C GLU A 244 11.39 11.14 -12.03
N THR A 245 11.23 9.85 -12.29
CA THR A 245 12.23 8.80 -12.07
C THR A 245 12.35 7.96 -13.34
N LYS A 246 13.29 7.02 -13.37
CA LYS A 246 13.49 6.14 -14.55
C LYS A 246 12.26 5.31 -14.94
N LYS A 247 11.28 5.11 -14.05
CA LYS A 247 10.14 4.20 -14.27
C LYS A 247 8.79 4.79 -13.87
N ASN A 248 8.79 5.79 -13.01
CA ASN A 248 7.58 6.37 -12.43
C ASN A 248 7.71 7.88 -12.38
N ARG A 249 6.57 8.52 -12.30
CA ARG A 249 6.39 9.93 -12.04
C ARG A 249 5.55 10.09 -10.78
N PHE A 250 5.89 11.04 -9.93
CA PHE A 250 5.08 11.48 -8.80
C PHE A 250 4.46 12.82 -9.15
N ASP A 251 3.18 12.82 -9.43
CA ASP A 251 2.40 14.03 -9.67
C ASP A 251 2.00 14.62 -8.32
N VAL A 252 2.37 15.88 -8.08
CA VAL A 252 2.16 16.56 -6.80
C VAL A 252 1.18 17.72 -7.00
N TYR A 253 0.06 17.65 -6.32
CA TYR A 253 -0.97 18.67 -6.26
C TYR A 253 -0.81 19.45 -4.95
N VAL A 254 -0.28 20.64 -5.02
CA VAL A 254 0.03 21.48 -3.86
C VAL A 254 -1.21 22.25 -3.43
N ILE A 255 -1.60 22.11 -2.16
CA ILE A 255 -2.71 22.84 -1.53
C ILE A 255 -2.17 23.97 -0.67
N ALA A 256 -1.13 23.69 0.14
CA ALA A 256 -0.48 24.67 0.99
C ALA A 256 1.02 24.37 1.13
N ALA A 257 1.79 25.34 1.58
CA ALA A 257 3.21 25.14 1.88
C ALA A 257 3.40 24.10 2.99
N MET A 258 4.47 23.30 2.88
CA MET A 258 4.94 22.47 3.98
C MET A 258 5.62 23.42 4.97
N GLY A 259 4.89 23.87 5.98
CA GLY A 259 5.43 24.70 7.06
C GLY A 259 6.01 23.82 8.17
N ASP A 260 6.77 24.46 9.06
CA ASP A 260 7.11 23.84 10.35
C ASP A 260 5.81 23.51 11.09
N SER A 261 5.71 22.30 11.59
CA SER A 261 4.58 21.91 12.43
C SER A 261 4.61 22.81 13.68
N HIS A 262 3.55 23.57 13.89
CA HIS A 262 3.36 24.35 15.12
C HIS A 262 3.09 23.43 16.29
#